data_78b06d185c220822e06adc9ef7b008e3
#
_entry.id   78b06d185c220822e06adc9ef7b008e3
#
_cell.length_a   1.000
_cell.length_b   1.000
_cell.length_c   1.000
_cell.angle_alpha   90.00
_cell.angle_beta   90.00
_cell.angle_gamma   90.00
#
_symmetry.space_group_name_H-M   'P 1'
#
loop_
_entity.id
_entity.type
_entity.pdbx_description
1 polymer ?
#
loop_
_entity_poly.entity_id
_entity_poly.type
_entity_poly.pdbx_seq_one_letter_code
_entity_poly.pdbx_strand_id
1 'polypeptide(L)'
;VIDPWDKSIIGEIRQGIFRDRFSKETVIDSILKIVSDETESVAFVVINDISRYWGVSNLFKYEELHSWDKLQRIMNILEDTNFLKNMMRKYSGSGVSLVIGEESGIKGLGECAMVFTQLPFWDTNNAHIGVIGSKRMDYAKSVPALREVQSSMRNVMKGWS
;
A
#
# COMPACT_ATOMS: atom_id res chain seq x y z
N VAL A 1 -12.97 -7.99 -19.75
CA VAL A 1 -13.64 -6.69 -19.66
C VAL A 1 -13.11 -5.92 -18.47
N ILE A 2 -12.58 -4.74 -18.73
CA ILE A 2 -12.09 -3.87 -17.68
C ILE A 2 -13.29 -3.19 -17.01
N ASP A 3 -13.41 -3.35 -15.71
CA ASP A 3 -14.42 -2.67 -14.92
C ASP A 3 -14.20 -1.14 -15.07
N PRO A 4 -15.24 -0.37 -15.44
CA PRO A 4 -15.12 1.10 -15.51
C PRO A 4 -14.60 1.72 -14.21
N TRP A 5 -14.88 1.09 -13.09
CA TRP A 5 -14.42 1.53 -11.79
C TRP A 5 -12.91 1.42 -11.69
N ASP A 6 -12.33 0.31 -12.17
CA ASP A 6 -10.88 0.11 -12.17
C ASP A 6 -10.16 1.16 -13.02
N LYS A 7 -10.77 1.55 -14.15
CA LYS A 7 -10.21 2.61 -14.99
C LYS A 7 -10.13 3.94 -14.25
N SER A 8 -11.14 4.25 -13.43
CA SER A 8 -11.16 5.50 -12.66
C SER A 8 -10.00 5.56 -11.67
N ILE A 9 -9.77 4.49 -10.92
CA ILE A 9 -8.67 4.40 -9.95
C ILE A 9 -7.33 4.50 -10.66
N ILE A 10 -7.16 3.74 -11.73
CA ILE A 10 -5.91 3.72 -12.50
C ILE A 10 -5.62 5.12 -13.03
N GLY A 11 -6.62 5.80 -13.56
CA GLY A 11 -6.47 7.16 -14.05
C GLY A 11 -6.07 8.15 -12.97
N GLU A 12 -6.69 8.07 -11.80
CA GLU A 12 -6.36 8.94 -10.68
C GLU A 12 -4.92 8.74 -10.21
N ILE A 13 -4.50 7.50 -10.07
CA ILE A 13 -3.13 7.18 -9.64
C ILE A 13 -2.14 7.73 -10.67
N ARG A 14 -2.36 7.44 -11.93
CA ARG A 14 -1.47 7.87 -13.01
C ARG A 14 -1.34 9.39 -13.08
N GLN A 15 -2.47 10.09 -13.02
CA GLN A 15 -2.49 11.55 -13.06
C GLN A 15 -1.84 12.17 -11.82
N GLY A 16 -2.09 11.61 -10.64
CA GLY A 16 -1.50 12.10 -9.41
C GLY A 16 0.02 11.98 -9.40
N ILE A 17 0.52 10.83 -9.82
CA ILE A 17 1.96 10.59 -9.88
C ILE A 17 2.61 11.52 -10.91
N PHE A 18 2.02 11.66 -12.09
CA PHE A 18 2.56 12.52 -13.11
C PHE A 18 2.56 13.99 -12.68
N ARG A 19 1.45 14.46 -12.11
CA ARG A 19 1.33 15.83 -11.62
C ARG A 19 2.41 16.19 -10.61
N ASP A 20 2.67 15.27 -9.68
CA ASP A 20 3.56 15.52 -8.55
C ASP A 20 4.98 14.97 -8.74
N ARG A 21 5.33 14.56 -9.96
CA ARG A 21 6.57 13.84 -10.26
C ARG A 21 7.86 14.57 -9.94
N PHE A 22 7.81 15.89 -9.77
CA PHE A 22 8.99 16.68 -9.49
C PHE A 22 9.30 16.80 -7.99
N SER A 23 8.44 16.28 -7.13
CA SER A 23 8.64 16.29 -5.69
C SER A 23 8.40 14.89 -5.13
N LYS A 24 9.45 14.25 -4.64
CA LYS A 24 9.36 12.90 -4.07
C LYS A 24 8.35 12.82 -2.94
N GLU A 25 8.35 13.79 -2.05
CA GLU A 25 7.43 13.81 -0.92
C GLU A 25 5.98 13.99 -1.37
N THR A 26 5.74 14.90 -2.31
CA THR A 26 4.40 15.16 -2.83
C THR A 26 3.85 13.94 -3.56
N VAL A 27 4.68 13.24 -4.32
CA VAL A 27 4.29 12.01 -5.00
C VAL A 27 3.87 10.95 -3.97
N ILE A 28 4.67 10.75 -2.94
CA ILE A 28 4.35 9.78 -1.89
C ILE A 28 3.02 10.12 -1.21
N ASP A 29 2.83 11.37 -0.84
CA ASP A 29 1.59 11.80 -0.20
C ASP A 29 0.37 11.58 -1.10
N SER A 30 0.48 11.92 -2.38
CA SER A 30 -0.59 11.69 -3.35
C SER A 30 -0.92 10.21 -3.49
N ILE A 31 0.10 9.38 -3.64
CA ILE A 31 -0.09 7.94 -3.77
C ILE A 31 -0.80 7.38 -2.54
N LEU A 32 -0.32 7.73 -1.34
CA LEU A 32 -0.90 7.21 -0.11
C LEU A 32 -2.37 7.60 0.03
N LYS A 33 -2.71 8.86 -0.25
CA LYS A 33 -4.09 9.34 -0.15
C LYS A 33 -5.02 8.66 -1.15
N ILE A 34 -4.61 8.62 -2.42
CA ILE A 34 -5.44 8.02 -3.47
C ILE A 34 -5.64 6.54 -3.19
N VAL A 35 -4.55 5.82 -2.91
CA VAL A 35 -4.62 4.38 -2.69
C VAL A 35 -5.48 4.06 -1.46
N SER A 36 -5.29 4.77 -0.35
CA SER A 36 -6.09 4.50 0.86
C SER A 36 -7.56 4.79 0.65
N ASP A 37 -7.90 5.90 -0.01
CA ASP A 37 -9.30 6.27 -0.24
C ASP A 37 -9.99 5.28 -1.15
N GLU A 38 -9.33 4.90 -2.25
CA GLU A 38 -9.94 4.04 -3.26
C GLU A 38 -10.02 2.58 -2.82
N THR A 39 -9.10 2.12 -1.99
CA THR A 39 -9.10 0.73 -1.52
C THR A 39 -9.76 0.57 -0.16
N GLU A 40 -10.16 1.66 0.48
CA GLU A 40 -10.74 1.68 1.82
C GLU A 40 -9.91 0.88 2.82
N SER A 41 -8.60 1.15 2.81
CA SER A 41 -7.63 0.50 3.69
C SER A 41 -6.56 1.52 4.09
N VAL A 42 -5.60 1.10 4.90
CA VAL A 42 -4.46 1.95 5.24
C VAL A 42 -3.38 1.72 4.20
N ALA A 43 -3.01 2.77 3.47
CA ALA A 43 -1.89 2.70 2.54
C ALA A 43 -0.61 3.03 3.27
N PHE A 44 0.49 2.35 2.92
CA PHE A 44 1.79 2.60 3.52
C PHE A 44 2.90 2.47 2.50
N VAL A 45 4.00 3.16 2.75
CA VAL A 45 5.24 3.00 1.99
C VAL A 45 6.37 2.75 2.97
N VAL A 46 7.32 1.94 2.54
CA VAL A 46 8.59 1.74 3.25
C VAL A 46 9.69 2.05 2.26
N ILE A 47 10.48 3.07 2.54
CA ILE A 47 11.57 3.51 1.67
C ILE A 47 12.83 3.54 2.53
N ASN A 48 13.76 2.60 2.26
CA ASN A 48 14.94 2.39 3.09
C ASN A 48 14.53 2.17 4.56
N ASP A 49 14.83 3.10 5.44
CA ASP A 49 14.57 2.99 6.88
C ASP A 49 13.41 3.87 7.33
N ILE A 50 12.62 4.38 6.39
CA ILE A 50 11.50 5.28 6.69
C ILE A 50 10.20 4.64 6.24
N SER A 51 9.19 4.68 7.10
CA SER A 51 7.84 4.26 6.74
C SER A 51 6.86 5.41 6.93
N ARG A 52 5.87 5.48 6.07
CA ARG A 52 4.78 6.46 6.13
C ARG A 52 3.48 5.76 5.79
N TYR A 53 2.38 6.23 6.35
CA TYR A 53 1.07 5.63 6.11
C TYR A 53 -0.02 6.70 6.13
N TRP A 54 -1.18 6.35 5.56
CA TRP A 54 -2.34 7.22 5.49
C TRP A 54 -3.62 6.40 5.47
N GLY A 55 -4.67 6.92 6.11
CA GLY A 55 -5.99 6.35 5.99
C GLY A 55 -6.38 5.41 7.13
N VAL A 56 -5.83 5.62 8.33
CA VAL A 56 -6.13 4.78 9.49
C VAL A 56 -7.62 4.72 9.78
N SER A 57 -8.36 5.80 9.52
CA SER A 57 -9.81 5.84 9.72
C SER A 57 -10.57 4.79 8.91
N ASN A 58 -9.98 4.30 7.82
CA ASN A 58 -10.59 3.25 7.01
C ASN A 58 -10.75 1.94 7.77
N LEU A 59 -9.94 1.72 8.81
CA LEU A 59 -10.05 0.52 9.64
C LEU A 59 -11.39 0.44 10.37
N PHE A 60 -11.96 1.59 10.68
CA PHE A 60 -13.25 1.64 11.39
C PHE A 60 -14.45 1.28 10.52
N LYS A 61 -14.26 1.15 9.22
CA LYS A 61 -15.30 0.72 8.29
C LYS A 61 -15.60 -0.79 8.39
N TYR A 62 -14.74 -1.54 9.05
CA TYR A 62 -14.82 -2.99 9.14
C TYR A 62 -15.11 -3.38 10.58
N GLU A 63 -16.28 -3.96 10.82
CA GLU A 63 -16.73 -4.34 12.17
C GLU A 63 -15.75 -5.28 12.87
N GLU A 64 -15.16 -6.22 12.12
CA GLU A 64 -14.20 -7.18 12.67
C GLU A 64 -12.93 -6.53 13.20
N LEU A 65 -12.68 -5.28 12.87
CA LEU A 65 -11.53 -4.51 13.36
C LEU A 65 -11.89 -3.56 14.51
N HIS A 66 -13.14 -3.56 14.97
CA HIS A 66 -13.61 -2.71 16.07
C HIS A 66 -13.15 -3.24 17.43
N SER A 67 -11.86 -3.37 17.60
CA SER A 67 -11.25 -3.80 18.85
C SER A 67 -10.03 -2.95 19.08
N TRP A 68 -9.90 -2.40 20.29
CA TRP A 68 -8.72 -1.60 20.64
C TRP A 68 -7.44 -2.40 20.43
N ASP A 69 -7.44 -3.67 20.85
CA ASP A 69 -6.27 -4.54 20.69
C ASP A 69 -5.87 -4.72 19.22
N LYS A 70 -6.85 -4.94 18.36
CA LYS A 70 -6.59 -5.13 16.92
C LYS A 70 -6.05 -3.86 16.28
N LEU A 71 -6.68 -2.73 16.59
CA LEU A 71 -6.24 -1.43 16.06
C LEU A 71 -4.83 -1.12 16.54
N GLN A 72 -4.55 -1.36 17.82
CA GLN A 72 -3.23 -1.11 18.38
C GLN A 72 -2.16 -1.97 17.71
N ARG A 73 -2.45 -3.24 17.44
CA ARG A 73 -1.52 -4.13 16.76
C ARG A 73 -1.22 -3.66 15.34
N ILE A 74 -2.24 -3.23 14.62
CA ILE A 74 -2.05 -2.70 13.27
C ILE A 74 -1.20 -1.44 13.33
N MET A 75 -1.47 -0.53 14.25
CA MET A 75 -0.69 0.69 14.41
C MET A 75 0.76 0.38 14.77
N ASN A 76 1.01 -0.59 15.65
CA ASN A 76 2.35 -0.99 16.01
C ASN A 76 3.13 -1.51 14.80
N ILE A 77 2.47 -2.25 13.92
CA ILE A 77 3.09 -2.75 12.68
C ILE A 77 3.45 -1.58 11.76
N LEU A 78 2.53 -0.66 11.57
CA LEU A 78 2.74 0.49 10.68
C LEU A 78 3.86 1.40 11.18
N GLU A 79 4.09 1.45 12.48
CA GLU A 79 5.12 2.25 13.10
C GLU A 79 6.45 1.51 13.27
N ASP A 80 6.47 0.20 13.00
CA ASP A 80 7.68 -0.60 13.11
C ASP A 80 8.30 -0.83 11.73
N THR A 81 9.15 0.11 11.33
CA THR A 81 9.78 0.08 10.01
C THR A 81 10.61 -1.17 9.78
N ASN A 82 11.34 -1.63 10.79
CA ASN A 82 12.16 -2.84 10.67
C ASN A 82 11.31 -4.09 10.44
N PHE A 83 10.19 -4.18 11.14
CA PHE A 83 9.25 -5.29 10.95
C PHE A 83 8.71 -5.30 9.52
N LEU A 84 8.27 -4.14 9.02
CA LEU A 84 7.76 -4.02 7.66
C LEU A 84 8.83 -4.37 6.62
N LYS A 85 10.05 -3.87 6.80
CA LYS A 85 11.17 -4.18 5.90
C LYS A 85 11.43 -5.69 5.84
N ASN A 86 11.46 -6.34 6.98
CA ASN A 86 11.75 -7.77 7.05
C ASN A 86 10.63 -8.58 6.40
N MET A 87 9.39 -8.19 6.62
CA MET A 87 8.23 -8.83 5.99
C MET A 87 8.27 -8.67 4.47
N MET A 88 8.50 -7.45 3.98
CA MET A 88 8.60 -7.18 2.55
C MET A 88 9.71 -8.01 1.90
N ARG A 89 10.85 -8.12 2.57
CA ARG A 89 11.99 -8.88 2.06
C ARG A 89 11.69 -10.37 2.00
N LYS A 90 10.97 -10.88 3.01
CA LYS A 90 10.61 -12.30 3.08
C LYS A 90 9.73 -12.74 1.91
N TYR A 91 8.86 -11.86 1.46
CA TYR A 91 7.93 -12.13 0.36
C TYR A 91 8.34 -11.39 -0.92
N SER A 92 9.61 -11.09 -1.09
CA SER A 92 10.08 -10.29 -2.21
C SER A 92 9.87 -10.99 -3.55
N GLY A 93 9.57 -10.18 -4.55
CA GLY A 93 9.34 -10.56 -5.94
C GLY A 93 8.91 -9.32 -6.70
N SER A 94 8.82 -9.44 -8.03
CA SER A 94 8.43 -8.29 -8.86
C SER A 94 6.91 -8.05 -8.90
N GLY A 95 6.14 -9.04 -8.47
CA GLY A 95 4.68 -8.96 -8.48
C GLY A 95 4.09 -8.45 -7.18
N VAL A 96 2.77 -8.47 -7.13
CA VAL A 96 2.03 -8.09 -5.93
C VAL A 96 1.92 -9.31 -5.00
N SER A 97 2.27 -9.12 -3.74
CA SER A 97 2.18 -10.16 -2.72
C SER A 97 0.97 -9.92 -1.82
N LEU A 98 0.33 -11.01 -1.43
CA LEU A 98 -0.79 -10.99 -0.50
C LEU A 98 -0.43 -11.84 0.72
N VAL A 99 -0.54 -11.24 1.89
CA VAL A 99 -0.31 -11.94 3.16
C VAL A 99 -1.53 -11.75 4.04
N ILE A 100 -2.16 -12.85 4.42
CA ILE A 100 -3.26 -12.83 5.38
C ILE A 100 -2.66 -12.95 6.78
N GLY A 101 -3.28 -12.29 7.76
CA GLY A 101 -2.72 -12.18 9.10
C GLY A 101 -2.33 -13.51 9.74
N GLU A 102 -3.11 -14.56 9.49
CA GLU A 102 -2.80 -15.90 9.99
C GLU A 102 -1.48 -16.42 9.44
N GLU A 103 -1.21 -16.15 8.16
CA GLU A 103 0.03 -16.58 7.48
C GLU A 103 1.24 -15.78 7.95
N SER A 104 1.02 -14.57 8.45
CA SER A 104 2.11 -13.70 8.90
C SER A 104 2.77 -14.19 10.17
N GLY A 105 2.11 -15.09 10.90
CA GLY A 105 2.58 -15.57 12.20
C GLY A 105 2.39 -14.55 13.33
N ILE A 106 1.75 -13.43 13.06
CA ILE A 106 1.48 -12.41 14.08
C ILE A 106 0.18 -12.74 14.79
N LYS A 107 0.29 -13.06 16.07
CA LYS A 107 -0.85 -13.41 16.89
C LYS A 107 -1.83 -12.22 16.96
N GLY A 108 -3.12 -12.51 16.70
CA GLY A 108 -4.16 -11.50 16.79
C GLY A 108 -4.43 -10.70 15.52
N LEU A 109 -3.74 -11.02 14.42
CA LEU A 109 -3.99 -10.37 13.13
C LEU A 109 -4.77 -11.24 12.14
N GLY A 110 -5.47 -12.28 12.63
CA GLY A 110 -6.23 -13.18 11.77
C GLY A 110 -7.31 -12.50 10.93
N GLU A 111 -7.81 -11.35 11.37
CA GLU A 111 -8.84 -10.60 10.65
C GLU A 111 -8.26 -9.59 9.66
N CYS A 112 -6.94 -9.52 9.54
CA CYS A 112 -6.24 -8.54 8.69
C CYS A 112 -5.57 -9.20 7.51
N ALA A 113 -5.34 -8.39 6.49
CA ALA A 113 -4.55 -8.79 5.33
C ALA A 113 -3.68 -7.62 4.88
N MET A 114 -2.60 -7.94 4.23
CA MET A 114 -1.66 -6.96 3.68
C MET A 114 -1.40 -7.31 2.22
N VAL A 115 -1.49 -6.31 1.35
CA VAL A 115 -1.17 -6.45 -0.07
C VAL A 115 -0.06 -5.46 -0.35
N PHE A 116 1.03 -5.90 -0.96
CA PHE A 116 2.16 -5.01 -1.20
C PHE A 116 2.94 -5.41 -2.44
N THR A 117 3.74 -4.48 -2.94
CA THR A 117 4.62 -4.70 -4.07
C THR A 117 5.85 -3.81 -3.95
N GLN A 118 6.87 -4.11 -4.73
CA GLN A 118 8.05 -3.26 -4.83
C GLN A 118 7.66 -1.93 -5.48
N LEU A 119 8.17 -0.84 -4.93
CA LEU A 119 7.93 0.50 -5.44
C LEU A 119 9.19 0.98 -6.15
N PRO A 120 9.15 1.22 -7.48
CA PRO A 120 10.26 1.92 -8.14
C PRO A 120 10.38 3.31 -7.54
N PHE A 121 11.58 3.66 -7.08
CA PHE A 121 11.80 4.93 -6.43
C PHE A 121 13.22 5.40 -6.72
N TRP A 122 13.40 6.73 -6.80
CA TRP A 122 14.72 7.32 -7.09
C TRP A 122 15.72 6.89 -6.03
N ASP A 123 16.94 6.61 -6.43
CA ASP A 123 18.08 6.39 -5.54
C ASP A 123 18.02 5.15 -4.64
N THR A 124 17.06 4.26 -4.80
CA THR A 124 17.02 3.05 -3.97
C THR A 124 16.28 1.91 -4.66
N ASN A 125 16.69 0.68 -4.34
CA ASN A 125 15.96 -0.53 -4.71
C ASN A 125 15.16 -1.09 -3.51
N ASN A 126 15.22 -0.41 -2.37
CA ASN A 126 14.58 -0.86 -1.13
C ASN A 126 13.35 0.00 -0.82
N ALA A 127 12.40 -0.01 -1.73
CA ALA A 127 11.14 0.70 -1.54
C ALA A 127 9.97 -0.21 -1.85
N HIS A 128 8.95 -0.14 -1.02
CA HIS A 128 7.73 -0.94 -1.16
C HIS A 128 6.52 -0.07 -0.86
N ILE A 129 5.41 -0.43 -1.48
CA ILE A 129 4.10 0.17 -1.20
C ILE A 129 3.11 -0.94 -0.95
N GLY A 130 2.20 -0.69 -0.04
CA GLY A 130 1.16 -1.66 0.26
C GLY A 130 -0.05 -1.05 0.92
N VAL A 131 -1.01 -1.91 1.18
CA VAL A 131 -2.19 -1.60 1.98
C VAL A 131 -2.34 -2.66 3.06
N ILE A 132 -2.85 -2.25 4.21
CA ILE A 132 -3.22 -3.15 5.29
C ILE A 132 -4.64 -2.83 5.73
N GLY A 133 -5.43 -3.84 5.98
CA GLY A 133 -6.80 -3.67 6.42
C GLY A 133 -7.44 -5.00 6.72
N SER A 134 -8.78 -5.04 6.62
CA SER A 134 -9.54 -6.26 6.82
C SER A 134 -9.18 -7.30 5.76
N LYS A 135 -9.17 -8.59 6.16
CA LYS A 135 -9.02 -9.68 5.19
C LYS A 135 -10.18 -9.74 4.19
N ARG A 136 -11.26 -9.01 4.46
CA ARG A 136 -12.40 -8.87 3.54
C ARG A 136 -12.26 -7.70 2.58
N MET A 137 -11.09 -7.04 2.54
CA MET A 137 -10.89 -5.93 1.61
C MET A 137 -11.13 -6.36 0.17
N ASP A 138 -11.44 -5.40 -0.67
CA ASP A 138 -11.66 -5.64 -2.10
C ASP A 138 -10.32 -5.79 -2.83
N TYR A 139 -9.87 -7.04 -3.00
CA TYR A 139 -8.59 -7.32 -3.67
C TYR A 139 -8.64 -6.99 -5.16
N ALA A 140 -9.83 -7.00 -5.75
CA ALA A 140 -9.99 -6.60 -7.15
C ALA A 140 -9.68 -5.13 -7.36
N LYS A 141 -9.73 -4.33 -6.29
CA LYS A 141 -9.32 -2.92 -6.30
C LYS A 141 -7.86 -2.76 -5.88
N SER A 142 -7.47 -3.43 -4.80
CA SER A 142 -6.15 -3.24 -4.19
C SER A 142 -5.02 -3.69 -5.11
N VAL A 143 -5.15 -4.85 -5.74
CA VAL A 143 -4.09 -5.39 -6.59
C VAL A 143 -3.85 -4.53 -7.82
N PRO A 144 -4.87 -4.16 -8.62
CA PRO A 144 -4.64 -3.28 -9.76
C PRO A 144 -4.13 -1.89 -9.37
N ALA A 145 -4.59 -1.35 -8.23
CA ALA A 145 -4.11 -0.06 -7.75
C ALA A 145 -2.61 -0.08 -7.51
N LEU A 146 -2.11 -1.10 -6.81
CA LEU A 146 -0.67 -1.22 -6.54
C LEU A 146 0.14 -1.47 -7.80
N ARG A 147 -0.40 -2.25 -8.73
CA ARG A 147 0.26 -2.47 -10.03
C ARG A 147 0.38 -1.16 -10.81
N GLU A 148 -0.66 -0.33 -10.76
CA GLU A 148 -0.61 0.96 -11.46
C GLU A 148 0.39 1.91 -10.81
N VAL A 149 0.47 1.95 -9.49
CA VAL A 149 1.50 2.74 -8.79
C VAL A 149 2.88 2.32 -9.27
N GLN A 150 3.14 1.02 -9.29
CA GLN A 150 4.42 0.47 -9.73
C GLN A 150 4.75 0.87 -11.16
N SER A 151 3.79 0.71 -12.06
CA SER A 151 3.94 1.03 -13.48
C SER A 151 4.14 2.52 -13.72
N SER A 152 3.32 3.36 -13.09
CA SER A 152 3.41 4.81 -13.23
C SER A 152 4.71 5.37 -12.66
N MET A 153 5.16 4.85 -11.53
CA MET A 153 6.43 5.26 -10.94
C MET A 153 7.60 4.87 -11.84
N ARG A 154 7.55 3.67 -12.42
CA ARG A 154 8.59 3.24 -13.36
C ARG A 154 8.67 4.18 -14.56
N ASN A 155 7.52 4.60 -15.08
CA ASN A 155 7.47 5.52 -16.21
C ASN A 155 8.05 6.89 -15.84
N VAL A 156 7.69 7.41 -14.69
CA VAL A 156 8.20 8.71 -14.21
C VAL A 156 9.71 8.67 -14.05
N MET A 157 10.24 7.56 -13.53
CA MET A 157 11.69 7.42 -13.33
C MET A 157 12.47 7.27 -14.63
N LYS A 158 11.82 6.89 -15.71
CA LYS A 158 12.42 6.83 -17.04
C LYS A 158 12.39 8.19 -17.75
N GLY A 159 12.04 9.25 -17.06
CA GLY A 159 11.92 10.57 -17.66
C GLY A 159 10.64 10.75 -18.45
N TRP A 160 9.57 10.18 -17.98
CA TRP A 160 8.24 10.31 -18.58
C TRP A 160 7.83 11.78 -18.55
N SER A 161 7.66 12.34 -19.70
CA SER A 161 7.30 13.75 -19.85
C SER A 161 5.88 13.90 -20.37
#